data_33d27da0bfc30b0c37d4e2bf2b81b9d4
#
_entry.id   33d27da0bfc30b0c37d4e2bf2b81b9d4
#
_cell.length_a   1.000
_cell.length_b   1.000
_cell.length_c   1.000
_cell.angle_alpha   90.00
_cell.angle_beta   90.00
_cell.angle_gamma   90.00
#
_symmetry.space_group_name_H-M   'P 1'
#
loop_
_entity.id
_entity.type
_entity.pdbx_description
1 polymer ?
#
loop_
_entity_poly.entity_id
_entity_poly.type
_entity_poly.pdbx_seq_one_letter_code
_entity_poly.pdbx_strand_id
1 'polypeptide(L)'
;MGDYLLLIDGSSLLSTQYFGNLPREILYAKKQEEKEAWYHKIMMTSKGVYTNGIFGFLRYLFKIIKEQKPAYLAVAWDLTRDTFRRELYADYKGNRSETPEPLREQFALCQEVLANMGICQLMDEHFEADDLCGSMAKKFESQLPVKILTKDNDYLQLVTDNTTLWLMHSTAEKTQEIFDKYHMKKEDMAIPDRVFPFNPQLVEEEFGIEPCHVNSLKGLAGDKSDNITGVPGVGAVSAVKLIKEYGTVEKLYEAIDNLDKAGEKAIKEYWKEKLDLKRSPLAYLLKESDTELVGKKAAFLSEKLATIKTDIPITEPLEHFRTHIDKAAAQKELDRLEFHSVRLDFDEEEQPSVFETLELERVEDMNESFEVIRALKKEKTLGLSFAGTKDNIVGMAVAAGTKGYYFPVINFITEDLLTGFADELAASCKTMYVPDAKQFLHYMTDHK
;
A
#
# COMPACT_ATOMS: atom_id res chain seq x y z
N MET A 1 -20.54 -0.74 4.85
CA MET A 1 -19.64 0.23 5.53
C MET A 1 -20.30 1.58 5.50
N GLY A 2 -20.14 2.41 6.54
CA GLY A 2 -20.55 3.83 6.46
C GLY A 2 -19.62 4.63 5.57
N ASP A 3 -20.02 5.85 5.18
CA ASP A 3 -19.19 6.79 4.42
C ASP A 3 -17.93 7.12 5.20
N TYR A 4 -16.79 7.24 4.51
CA TYR A 4 -15.51 7.65 5.08
C TYR A 4 -14.67 8.41 4.05
N LEU A 5 -13.72 9.21 4.55
CA LEU A 5 -12.72 9.90 3.76
C LEU A 5 -11.44 9.08 3.70
N LEU A 6 -10.97 8.76 2.50
CA LEU A 6 -9.66 8.17 2.27
C LEU A 6 -8.65 9.24 1.84
N LEU A 7 -7.60 9.40 2.61
CA LEU A 7 -6.43 10.21 2.27
C LEU A 7 -5.29 9.28 1.87
N ILE A 8 -4.69 9.55 0.74
CA ILE A 8 -3.56 8.75 0.23
C ILE A 8 -2.32 9.65 0.18
N ASP A 9 -1.26 9.22 0.85
CA ASP A 9 0.07 9.75 0.63
C ASP A 9 0.56 9.27 -0.75
N GLY A 10 0.38 10.14 -1.75
CA GLY A 10 0.69 9.84 -3.15
C GLY A 10 2.19 9.63 -3.38
N SER A 11 3.02 10.41 -2.69
CA SER A 11 4.48 10.31 -2.78
C SER A 11 4.97 8.96 -2.27
N SER A 12 4.46 8.53 -1.12
CA SER A 12 4.76 7.22 -0.52
C SER A 12 4.25 6.07 -1.39
N LEU A 13 3.00 6.16 -1.89
CA LEU A 13 2.40 5.13 -2.72
C LEU A 13 3.13 4.98 -4.04
N LEU A 14 3.39 6.08 -4.78
CA LEU A 14 4.07 6.04 -6.07
C LEU A 14 5.49 5.45 -5.93
N SER A 15 6.25 5.90 -4.93
CA SER A 15 7.57 5.36 -4.65
C SER A 15 7.51 3.87 -4.33
N THR A 16 6.55 3.45 -3.51
CA THR A 16 6.37 2.02 -3.16
C THR A 16 6.07 1.18 -4.39
N GLN A 17 5.19 1.67 -5.28
CA GLN A 17 4.86 0.96 -6.51
C GLN A 17 6.01 0.95 -7.52
N TYR A 18 6.76 2.05 -7.63
CA TYR A 18 7.95 2.11 -8.47
C TYR A 18 8.99 1.06 -8.06
N PHE A 19 9.41 1.06 -6.79
CA PHE A 19 10.41 0.11 -6.30
C PHE A 19 9.89 -1.34 -6.30
N GLY A 20 8.59 -1.54 -6.08
CA GLY A 20 7.96 -2.87 -6.12
C GLY A 20 7.85 -3.48 -7.52
N ASN A 21 7.90 -2.65 -8.57
CA ASN A 21 7.80 -3.07 -9.97
C ASN A 21 9.13 -2.90 -10.75
N LEU A 22 10.26 -2.79 -10.05
CA LEU A 22 11.56 -2.73 -10.70
C LEU A 22 12.03 -4.11 -11.19
N PRO A 23 12.75 -4.17 -12.32
CA PRO A 23 13.47 -5.36 -12.76
C PRO A 23 14.45 -5.87 -11.71
N ARG A 24 14.62 -7.19 -11.64
CA ARG A 24 15.53 -7.83 -10.66
C ARG A 24 16.96 -7.33 -10.78
N GLU A 25 17.42 -7.05 -11.98
CA GLU A 25 18.76 -6.54 -12.26
C GLU A 25 19.04 -5.23 -11.53
N ILE A 26 18.06 -4.33 -11.49
CA ILE A 26 18.16 -3.05 -10.76
C ILE A 26 18.11 -3.28 -9.24
N LEU A 27 17.26 -4.20 -8.77
CA LEU A 27 17.13 -4.50 -7.35
C LEU A 27 18.40 -5.11 -6.74
N TYR A 28 19.15 -5.91 -7.54
CA TYR A 28 20.38 -6.55 -7.09
C TYR A 28 21.65 -5.71 -7.34
N ALA A 29 21.58 -4.69 -8.18
CA ALA A 29 22.70 -3.79 -8.45
C ALA A 29 23.05 -2.96 -7.20
N LYS A 30 24.34 -2.91 -6.86
CA LYS A 30 24.81 -2.22 -5.64
C LYS A 30 25.21 -0.77 -5.91
N LYS A 31 25.70 -0.47 -7.11
CA LYS A 31 26.15 0.85 -7.49
C LYS A 31 25.13 1.55 -8.37
N GLN A 32 25.12 2.88 -8.33
CA GLN A 32 24.18 3.67 -9.11
C GLN A 32 24.39 3.47 -10.61
N GLU A 33 25.63 3.45 -11.09
CA GLU A 33 25.95 3.25 -12.50
C GLU A 33 25.49 1.86 -13.01
N GLU A 34 25.55 0.86 -12.14
CA GLU A 34 25.03 -0.48 -12.46
C GLU A 34 23.51 -0.48 -12.61
N LYS A 35 22.79 0.29 -11.77
CA LYS A 35 21.33 0.44 -11.86
C LYS A 35 20.93 1.16 -13.15
N GLU A 36 21.61 2.25 -13.46
CA GLU A 36 21.35 3.06 -14.66
C GLU A 36 21.53 2.28 -15.96
N ALA A 37 22.52 1.37 -16.00
CA ALA A 37 22.72 0.49 -17.15
C ALA A 37 21.48 -0.40 -17.46
N TRP A 38 20.63 -0.65 -16.46
CA TRP A 38 19.42 -1.47 -16.57
C TRP A 38 18.12 -0.67 -16.70
N TYR A 39 18.15 0.65 -16.73
CA TYR A 39 16.95 1.48 -16.84
C TYR A 39 16.12 1.19 -18.08
N HIS A 40 16.75 0.73 -19.17
CA HIS A 40 16.07 0.30 -20.39
C HIS A 40 15.14 -0.92 -20.19
N LYS A 41 15.23 -1.64 -19.07
CA LYS A 41 14.33 -2.75 -18.69
C LYS A 41 13.15 -2.30 -17.83
N ILE A 42 13.13 -1.07 -17.34
CA ILE A 42 11.97 -0.53 -16.61
C ILE A 42 10.81 -0.44 -17.59
N MET A 43 9.62 -0.77 -17.11
CA MET A 43 8.39 -0.65 -17.91
C MET A 43 8.24 0.78 -18.42
N MET A 44 8.07 0.92 -19.72
CA MET A 44 7.87 2.20 -20.41
C MET A 44 6.92 2.03 -21.60
N THR A 45 6.36 3.16 -22.04
CA THR A 45 5.58 3.20 -23.29
C THR A 45 6.48 2.98 -24.51
N SER A 46 5.87 2.70 -25.66
CA SER A 46 6.56 2.62 -26.97
C SER A 46 7.35 3.89 -27.32
N LYS A 47 7.04 5.03 -26.67
CA LYS A 47 7.73 6.32 -26.83
C LYS A 47 8.85 6.55 -25.80
N GLY A 48 9.14 5.55 -24.94
CA GLY A 48 10.22 5.62 -23.96
C GLY A 48 9.86 6.36 -22.64
N VAL A 49 8.58 6.57 -22.35
CA VAL A 49 8.14 7.18 -21.09
C VAL A 49 8.06 6.11 -20.00
N TYR A 50 8.75 6.31 -18.89
CA TYR A 50 8.74 5.38 -17.75
C TYR A 50 7.38 5.36 -17.06
N THR A 51 6.85 4.15 -16.78
CA THR A 51 5.46 3.99 -16.33
C THR A 51 5.26 2.93 -15.23
N ASN A 52 6.29 2.19 -14.82
CA ASN A 52 6.17 1.08 -13.86
C ASN A 52 5.54 1.48 -12.51
N GLY A 53 5.88 2.66 -11.99
CA GLY A 53 5.31 3.19 -10.75
C GLY A 53 3.85 3.59 -10.91
N ILE A 54 3.52 4.33 -12.00
CA ILE A 54 2.15 4.76 -12.30
C ILE A 54 1.24 3.56 -12.55
N PHE A 55 1.72 2.56 -13.27
CA PHE A 55 0.98 1.31 -13.48
C PHE A 55 0.58 0.64 -12.17
N GLY A 56 1.53 0.47 -11.26
CA GLY A 56 1.26 -0.09 -9.94
C GLY A 56 0.33 0.80 -9.11
N PHE A 57 0.53 2.12 -9.14
CA PHE A 57 -0.29 3.10 -8.45
C PHE A 57 -1.76 3.01 -8.88
N LEU A 58 -2.04 3.10 -10.18
CA LEU A 58 -3.41 3.06 -10.71
C LEU A 58 -4.09 1.71 -10.43
N ARG A 59 -3.39 0.60 -10.61
CA ARG A 59 -3.93 -0.72 -10.27
C ARG A 59 -4.34 -0.81 -8.79
N TYR A 60 -3.48 -0.33 -7.91
CA TYR A 60 -3.74 -0.36 -6.47
C TYR A 60 -4.87 0.59 -6.07
N LEU A 61 -4.86 1.81 -6.63
CA LEU A 61 -5.92 2.81 -6.41
C LEU A 61 -7.29 2.30 -6.87
N PHE A 62 -7.39 1.79 -8.09
CA PHE A 62 -8.66 1.30 -8.62
C PHE A 62 -9.17 0.08 -7.85
N LYS A 63 -8.26 -0.81 -7.42
CA LYS A 63 -8.62 -1.90 -6.53
C LYS A 63 -9.20 -1.39 -5.21
N ILE A 64 -8.60 -0.38 -4.59
CA ILE A 64 -9.12 0.23 -3.36
C ILE A 64 -10.51 0.84 -3.60
N ILE A 65 -10.69 1.59 -4.67
CA ILE A 65 -11.97 2.23 -4.99
C ILE A 65 -13.05 1.17 -5.18
N LYS A 66 -12.75 0.09 -5.90
CA LYS A 66 -13.67 -1.03 -6.13
C LYS A 66 -14.04 -1.77 -4.85
N GLU A 67 -13.03 -2.19 -4.07
CA GLU A 67 -13.23 -3.07 -2.92
C GLU A 67 -13.63 -2.32 -1.65
N GLN A 68 -13.06 -1.13 -1.44
CA GLN A 68 -13.21 -0.37 -0.20
C GLN A 68 -14.26 0.74 -0.30
N LYS A 69 -14.62 1.16 -1.51
CA LYS A 69 -15.68 2.14 -1.83
C LYS A 69 -15.64 3.39 -0.94
N PRO A 70 -14.51 4.14 -0.87
CA PRO A 70 -14.44 5.37 -0.11
C PRO A 70 -15.44 6.40 -0.67
N ALA A 71 -16.25 7.02 0.19
CA ALA A 71 -17.19 8.04 -0.24
C ALA A 71 -16.46 9.33 -0.68
N TYR A 72 -15.33 9.61 -0.04
CA TYR A 72 -14.47 10.78 -0.32
C TYR A 72 -13.02 10.32 -0.45
N LEU A 73 -12.29 10.94 -1.37
CA LEU A 73 -10.91 10.58 -1.70
C LEU A 73 -10.08 11.83 -2.02
N ALA A 74 -8.88 11.90 -1.45
CA ALA A 74 -7.86 12.85 -1.88
C ALA A 74 -6.47 12.21 -1.85
N VAL A 75 -5.60 12.63 -2.78
CA VAL A 75 -4.21 12.18 -2.88
C VAL A 75 -3.29 13.37 -2.59
N ALA A 76 -2.45 13.28 -1.57
CA ALA A 76 -1.52 14.33 -1.18
C ALA A 76 -0.12 14.07 -1.76
N TRP A 77 0.58 15.15 -2.15
CA TRP A 77 1.90 15.08 -2.77
C TRP A 77 2.91 16.01 -2.12
N ASP A 78 4.16 15.54 -2.02
CA ASP A 78 5.30 16.41 -1.78
C ASP A 78 5.72 17.03 -3.11
N LEU A 79 5.65 18.36 -3.23
CA LEU A 79 6.06 19.08 -4.44
C LEU A 79 7.54 19.43 -4.45
N THR A 80 8.08 19.76 -3.28
CA THR A 80 9.45 20.26 -3.13
C THR A 80 10.10 19.66 -1.90
N ARG A 81 11.43 19.74 -1.84
CA ARG A 81 12.19 19.46 -0.62
C ARG A 81 12.38 20.71 0.26
N ASP A 82 12.10 21.90 -0.28
CA ASP A 82 12.32 23.18 0.39
C ASP A 82 11.04 23.63 1.10
N THR A 83 10.69 22.90 2.16
CA THR A 83 9.56 23.19 3.03
C THR A 83 9.99 23.99 4.26
N PHE A 84 9.03 24.45 5.06
CA PHE A 84 9.32 25.17 6.31
C PHE A 84 10.25 24.40 7.26
N ARG A 85 10.30 23.06 7.16
CA ARG A 85 11.22 22.24 7.98
C ARG A 85 12.68 22.47 7.59
N ARG A 86 12.97 22.66 6.31
CA ARG A 86 14.33 23.02 5.86
C ARG A 86 14.73 24.45 6.18
N GLU A 87 13.77 25.36 6.26
CA GLU A 87 14.02 26.72 6.76
C GLU A 87 14.41 26.69 8.25
N LEU A 88 13.80 25.79 9.05
CA LEU A 88 14.13 25.58 10.46
C LEU A 88 15.46 24.84 10.68
N TYR A 89 15.76 23.87 9.82
CA TYR A 89 16.94 23.03 9.93
C TYR A 89 17.39 22.59 8.52
N ALA A 90 18.47 23.20 8.03
CA ALA A 90 18.95 23.00 6.66
C ALA A 90 19.30 21.54 6.31
N ASP A 91 19.73 20.75 7.31
CA ASP A 91 20.08 19.34 7.16
C ASP A 91 18.89 18.39 7.24
N TYR A 92 17.66 18.89 7.41
CA TYR A 92 16.44 18.07 7.42
C TYR A 92 16.32 17.25 6.11
N LYS A 93 16.16 15.93 6.23
CA LYS A 93 16.18 14.98 5.10
C LYS A 93 17.43 15.06 4.21
N GLY A 94 18.53 15.66 4.72
CA GLY A 94 19.78 15.85 3.97
C GLY A 94 20.54 14.56 3.68
N ASN A 95 20.27 13.49 4.41
CA ASN A 95 20.82 12.15 4.20
C ASN A 95 20.08 11.33 3.12
N ARG A 96 18.95 11.82 2.60
CA ARG A 96 18.20 11.11 1.55
C ARG A 96 18.93 11.24 0.22
N SER A 97 19.14 10.11 -0.45
CA SER A 97 19.68 10.08 -1.81
C SER A 97 18.76 10.81 -2.79
N GLU A 98 19.32 11.20 -3.92
CA GLU A 98 18.52 11.75 -5.01
C GLU A 98 17.50 10.73 -5.52
N THR A 99 16.32 11.23 -5.88
CA THR A 99 15.29 10.41 -6.50
C THR A 99 15.77 9.93 -7.86
N PRO A 100 15.74 8.61 -8.16
CA PRO A 100 16.11 8.11 -9.48
C PRO A 100 15.35 8.83 -10.59
N GLU A 101 16.04 9.14 -11.69
CA GLU A 101 15.46 9.85 -12.83
C GLU A 101 14.15 9.23 -13.31
N PRO A 102 14.04 7.88 -13.52
CA PRO A 102 12.80 7.26 -13.96
C PRO A 102 11.63 7.41 -12.98
N LEU A 103 11.91 7.56 -11.67
CA LEU A 103 10.87 7.82 -10.68
C LEU A 103 10.49 9.31 -10.65
N ARG A 104 11.49 10.19 -10.76
CA ARG A 104 11.26 11.64 -10.75
C ARG A 104 10.31 12.08 -11.87
N GLU A 105 10.49 11.54 -13.08
CA GLU A 105 9.60 11.81 -14.20
C GLU A 105 8.17 11.33 -13.95
N GLN A 106 8.01 10.22 -13.23
CA GLN A 106 6.70 9.65 -12.95
C GLN A 106 5.88 10.43 -11.91
N PHE A 107 6.49 11.27 -11.06
CA PHE A 107 5.73 12.11 -10.12
C PHE A 107 4.81 13.09 -10.86
N ALA A 108 5.38 13.94 -11.71
CA ALA A 108 4.60 14.93 -12.46
C ALA A 108 3.58 14.26 -13.40
N LEU A 109 3.98 13.17 -14.05
CA LEU A 109 3.10 12.42 -14.94
C LEU A 109 1.94 11.76 -14.17
N CYS A 110 2.18 11.21 -12.99
CA CYS A 110 1.12 10.61 -12.16
C CYS A 110 0.11 11.67 -11.71
N GLN A 111 0.59 12.83 -11.26
CA GLN A 111 -0.25 13.97 -10.87
C GLN A 111 -1.13 14.44 -12.05
N GLU A 112 -0.55 14.58 -13.25
CA GLU A 112 -1.29 14.92 -14.48
C GLU A 112 -2.37 13.88 -14.79
N VAL A 113 -2.03 12.60 -14.74
CA VAL A 113 -2.95 11.49 -15.02
C VAL A 113 -4.13 11.49 -14.05
N LEU A 114 -3.86 11.64 -12.74
CA LEU A 114 -4.93 11.70 -11.72
C LEU A 114 -5.82 12.94 -11.89
N ALA A 115 -5.25 14.10 -12.23
CA ALA A 115 -6.01 15.31 -12.49
C ALA A 115 -6.93 15.13 -13.72
N ASN A 116 -6.43 14.55 -14.81
CA ASN A 116 -7.21 14.25 -16.00
C ASN A 116 -8.35 13.25 -15.71
N MET A 117 -8.16 12.32 -14.77
CA MET A 117 -9.19 11.38 -14.32
C MET A 117 -10.22 12.00 -13.37
N GLY A 118 -10.04 13.24 -12.92
CA GLY A 118 -10.92 13.93 -11.97
C GLY A 118 -10.68 13.57 -10.51
N ILE A 119 -9.54 12.97 -10.17
CA ILE A 119 -9.19 12.61 -8.78
C ILE A 119 -8.67 13.85 -8.05
N CYS A 120 -9.26 14.17 -6.90
CA CYS A 120 -8.84 15.30 -6.07
C CYS A 120 -7.42 15.10 -5.53
N GLN A 121 -6.61 16.15 -5.63
CA GLN A 121 -5.23 16.16 -5.18
C GLN A 121 -4.96 17.35 -4.26
N LEU A 122 -4.06 17.14 -3.29
CA LEU A 122 -3.60 18.15 -2.35
C LEU A 122 -2.11 18.37 -2.59
N MET A 123 -1.74 19.62 -2.83
CA MET A 123 -0.37 20.02 -3.14
C MET A 123 -0.11 21.42 -2.60
N ASP A 124 1.05 21.63 -1.99
CA ASP A 124 1.50 22.93 -1.52
C ASP A 124 3.03 23.02 -1.63
N GLU A 125 3.57 24.21 -1.91
CA GLU A 125 5.02 24.42 -2.05
C GLU A 125 5.74 24.52 -0.69
N HIS A 126 5.02 24.83 0.40
CA HIS A 126 5.59 25.04 1.73
C HIS A 126 5.38 23.88 2.69
N PHE A 127 4.42 22.99 2.38
CA PHE A 127 4.02 21.88 3.24
C PHE A 127 4.25 20.54 2.57
N GLU A 128 4.51 19.54 3.38
CA GLU A 128 4.67 18.17 2.91
C GLU A 128 3.32 17.44 2.82
N ALA A 129 3.28 16.29 2.14
CA ALA A 129 2.06 15.49 1.97
C ALA A 129 1.43 15.08 3.32
N ASP A 130 2.27 14.82 4.34
CA ASP A 130 1.84 14.47 5.68
C ASP A 130 1.10 15.63 6.39
N ASP A 131 1.58 16.87 6.21
CA ASP A 131 0.93 18.08 6.75
C ASP A 131 -0.44 18.30 6.12
N LEU A 132 -0.57 18.10 4.81
CA LEU A 132 -1.83 18.20 4.09
C LEU A 132 -2.82 17.12 4.53
N CYS A 133 -2.38 15.86 4.62
CA CYS A 133 -3.20 14.78 5.14
C CYS A 133 -3.61 15.00 6.60
N GLY A 134 -2.70 15.48 7.45
CA GLY A 134 -2.99 15.79 8.85
C GLY A 134 -4.04 16.89 9.01
N SER A 135 -3.92 17.97 8.22
CA SER A 135 -4.89 19.07 8.24
C SER A 135 -6.25 18.64 7.71
N MET A 136 -6.29 17.83 6.65
CA MET A 136 -7.53 17.24 6.14
C MET A 136 -8.20 16.31 7.16
N ALA A 137 -7.42 15.42 7.77
CA ALA A 137 -7.94 14.51 8.78
C ALA A 137 -8.53 15.30 9.95
N LYS A 138 -7.79 16.29 10.49
CA LYS A 138 -8.24 17.12 11.59
C LYS A 138 -9.51 17.91 11.28
N LYS A 139 -9.65 18.44 10.06
CA LYS A 139 -10.82 19.17 9.63
C LYS A 139 -12.07 18.30 9.57
N PHE A 140 -11.95 17.08 9.08
CA PHE A 140 -13.11 16.25 8.74
C PHE A 140 -13.38 15.07 9.69
N GLU A 141 -12.45 14.69 10.58
CA GLU A 141 -12.62 13.57 11.51
C GLU A 141 -13.84 13.69 12.45
N SER A 142 -14.33 14.91 12.71
CA SER A 142 -15.55 15.13 13.50
C SER A 142 -16.85 14.89 12.72
N GLN A 143 -16.78 14.81 11.39
CA GLN A 143 -17.94 14.64 10.51
C GLN A 143 -18.10 13.19 10.06
N LEU A 144 -17.00 12.49 9.80
CA LEU A 144 -16.98 11.10 9.35
C LEU A 144 -15.63 10.46 9.66
N PRO A 145 -15.55 9.10 9.68
CA PRO A 145 -14.28 8.39 9.82
C PRO A 145 -13.29 8.78 8.72
N VAL A 146 -12.01 8.93 9.08
CA VAL A 146 -10.91 9.20 8.16
C VAL A 146 -9.97 7.99 8.16
N LYS A 147 -9.50 7.61 6.98
CA LYS A 147 -8.46 6.58 6.81
C LYS A 147 -7.32 7.18 6.02
N ILE A 148 -6.10 7.02 6.51
CA ILE A 148 -4.90 7.54 5.85
C ILE A 148 -4.06 6.37 5.37
N LEU A 149 -3.80 6.27 4.07
CA LEU A 149 -2.99 5.23 3.46
C LEU A 149 -1.58 5.74 3.18
N THR A 150 -0.60 5.19 3.86
CA THR A 150 0.82 5.51 3.67
C THR A 150 1.72 4.35 4.08
N LYS A 151 3.01 4.43 3.80
CA LYS A 151 4.06 3.55 4.33
C LYS A 151 4.88 4.21 5.43
N ASP A 152 4.58 5.46 5.74
CA ASP A 152 5.32 6.27 6.70
C ASP A 152 4.73 6.17 8.11
N ASN A 153 5.59 5.79 9.08
CA ASN A 153 5.21 5.69 10.48
C ASN A 153 4.98 7.06 11.16
N ASP A 154 5.40 8.17 10.54
CA ASP A 154 5.23 9.50 11.10
C ASP A 154 3.75 9.86 11.24
N TYR A 155 2.93 9.35 10.36
CA TYR A 155 1.47 9.47 10.40
C TYR A 155 0.80 8.81 11.62
N LEU A 156 1.51 7.98 12.40
CA LEU A 156 0.99 7.40 13.64
C LEU A 156 0.54 8.48 14.63
N GLN A 157 1.17 9.67 14.61
CA GLN A 157 0.77 10.80 15.45
C GLN A 157 -0.62 11.37 15.12
N LEU A 158 -1.16 11.06 13.95
CA LEU A 158 -2.48 11.52 13.48
C LEU A 158 -3.61 10.57 13.86
N VAL A 159 -3.30 9.40 14.42
CA VAL A 159 -4.30 8.38 14.78
C VAL A 159 -5.14 8.87 15.95
N THR A 160 -6.47 8.82 15.78
CA THR A 160 -7.48 9.16 16.79
C THR A 160 -8.59 8.10 16.77
N ASP A 161 -9.61 8.25 17.59
CA ASP A 161 -10.78 7.37 17.56
C ASP A 161 -11.53 7.42 16.22
N ASN A 162 -11.40 8.51 15.46
CA ASN A 162 -12.05 8.72 14.16
C ASN A 162 -11.07 8.69 12.98
N THR A 163 -9.77 8.74 13.21
CA THR A 163 -8.72 8.66 12.19
C THR A 163 -7.91 7.39 12.35
N THR A 164 -8.01 6.48 11.39
CA THR A 164 -7.27 5.21 11.33
C THR A 164 -6.12 5.30 10.34
N LEU A 165 -4.94 4.89 10.72
CA LEU A 165 -3.81 4.78 9.81
C LEU A 165 -3.81 3.41 9.14
N TRP A 166 -3.95 3.38 7.82
CA TRP A 166 -3.72 2.23 6.97
C TRP A 166 -2.25 2.18 6.59
N LEU A 167 -1.45 1.56 7.44
CA LEU A 167 0.00 1.47 7.25
C LEU A 167 0.34 0.32 6.29
N MET A 168 0.98 0.67 5.16
CA MET A 168 1.40 -0.29 4.15
C MET A 168 2.73 -0.96 4.51
N HIS A 169 2.80 -2.27 4.32
CA HIS A 169 4.03 -3.05 4.47
C HIS A 169 4.59 -3.49 3.13
N SER A 170 5.90 -3.80 3.10
CA SER A 170 6.61 -4.17 1.87
C SER A 170 6.10 -5.49 1.30
N THR A 171 5.69 -6.42 2.16
CA THR A 171 5.26 -7.78 1.77
C THR A 171 4.01 -8.19 2.53
N ALA A 172 3.28 -9.16 1.97
CA ALA A 172 2.11 -9.75 2.61
C ALA A 172 2.48 -10.51 3.90
N GLU A 173 3.65 -11.15 3.92
CA GLU A 173 4.14 -11.91 5.07
C GLU A 173 4.33 -11.00 6.29
N LYS A 174 4.97 -9.83 6.10
CA LYS A 174 5.13 -8.85 7.19
C LYS A 174 3.80 -8.34 7.73
N THR A 175 2.83 -8.15 6.85
CA THR A 175 1.48 -7.76 7.26
C THR A 175 0.85 -8.88 8.08
N GLN A 176 0.97 -10.14 7.63
CA GLN A 176 0.42 -11.29 8.32
C GLN A 176 1.05 -11.49 9.71
N GLU A 177 2.38 -11.32 9.85
CA GLU A 177 3.07 -11.38 11.15
C GLU A 177 2.45 -10.42 12.19
N ILE A 178 2.04 -9.20 11.75
CA ILE A 178 1.40 -8.24 12.65
C ILE A 178 -0.03 -8.68 12.98
N PHE A 179 -0.81 -9.17 12.00
CA PHE A 179 -2.13 -9.73 12.26
C PHE A 179 -2.08 -10.89 13.27
N ASP A 180 -1.11 -11.79 13.10
CA ASP A 180 -0.92 -12.96 13.99
C ASP A 180 -0.52 -12.50 15.40
N LYS A 181 0.36 -11.50 15.51
CA LYS A 181 0.77 -10.90 16.79
C LYS A 181 -0.43 -10.39 17.60
N TYR A 182 -1.40 -9.76 16.94
CA TYR A 182 -2.58 -9.20 17.59
C TYR A 182 -3.80 -10.15 17.55
N HIS A 183 -3.62 -11.39 17.10
CA HIS A 183 -4.71 -12.38 16.98
C HIS A 183 -5.90 -11.88 16.15
N MET A 184 -5.64 -11.02 15.16
CA MET A 184 -6.61 -10.45 14.25
C MET A 184 -6.63 -11.23 12.94
N LYS A 185 -7.76 -11.24 12.24
CA LYS A 185 -7.89 -11.86 10.92
C LYS A 185 -8.16 -10.78 9.87
N LYS A 186 -7.37 -10.77 8.83
CA LYS A 186 -7.53 -9.82 7.72
C LYS A 186 -8.88 -10.01 7.02
N GLU A 187 -9.35 -11.25 6.90
CA GLU A 187 -10.62 -11.63 6.25
C GLU A 187 -11.85 -11.02 6.92
N ASP A 188 -11.74 -10.72 8.22
CA ASP A 188 -12.82 -10.07 8.99
C ASP A 188 -12.85 -8.55 8.78
N MET A 189 -11.91 -8.00 8.02
CA MET A 189 -11.72 -6.56 7.84
C MET A 189 -11.75 -6.18 6.37
N ALA A 190 -12.48 -5.13 6.05
CA ALA A 190 -12.42 -4.51 4.74
C ALA A 190 -11.26 -3.51 4.71
N ILE A 191 -10.10 -4.01 4.34
CA ILE A 191 -8.84 -3.24 4.23
C ILE A 191 -8.08 -3.66 2.96
N PRO A 192 -7.26 -2.76 2.38
CA PRO A 192 -6.47 -3.08 1.20
C PRO A 192 -5.40 -4.14 1.49
N ASP A 193 -4.83 -4.69 0.42
CA ASP A 193 -3.73 -5.64 0.52
C ASP A 193 -2.47 -4.99 1.12
N ARG A 194 -1.76 -5.76 1.92
CA ARG A 194 -0.51 -5.36 2.61
C ARG A 194 -0.66 -4.15 3.53
N VAL A 195 -1.86 -3.91 4.02
CA VAL A 195 -2.18 -2.85 4.97
C VAL A 195 -2.49 -3.44 6.33
N PHE A 196 -1.99 -2.80 7.40
CA PHE A 196 -2.43 -3.03 8.77
C PHE A 196 -3.11 -1.76 9.31
N PRO A 197 -4.32 -1.85 9.89
CA PRO A 197 -5.06 -0.69 10.35
C PRO A 197 -4.69 -0.36 11.80
N PHE A 198 -3.95 0.73 12.03
CA PHE A 198 -3.65 1.22 13.37
C PHE A 198 -4.74 2.14 13.89
N ASN A 199 -5.29 1.79 15.05
CA ASN A 199 -6.10 2.63 15.92
C ASN A 199 -5.28 3.05 17.16
N PRO A 200 -5.77 3.93 18.05
CA PRO A 200 -4.98 4.40 19.20
C PRO A 200 -4.45 3.28 20.10
N GLN A 201 -5.27 2.28 20.37
CA GLN A 201 -4.87 1.14 21.21
C GLN A 201 -3.73 0.35 20.59
N LEU A 202 -3.81 0.04 19.29
CA LEU A 202 -2.78 -0.71 18.57
C LEU A 202 -1.46 0.08 18.45
N VAL A 203 -1.53 1.42 18.34
CA VAL A 203 -0.34 2.27 18.40
C VAL A 203 0.32 2.17 19.76
N GLU A 204 -0.44 2.27 20.85
CA GLU A 204 0.11 2.17 22.21
C GLU A 204 0.70 0.77 22.46
N GLU A 205 0.03 -0.30 22.04
CA GLU A 205 0.52 -1.67 22.18
C GLU A 205 1.80 -1.92 21.35
N GLU A 206 1.90 -1.38 20.12
CA GLU A 206 3.05 -1.61 19.25
C GLU A 206 4.26 -0.75 19.63
N PHE A 207 4.04 0.52 19.89
CA PHE A 207 5.12 1.52 20.08
C PHE A 207 5.32 1.94 21.53
N GLY A 208 4.45 1.54 22.45
CA GLY A 208 4.54 1.81 23.89
C GLY A 208 4.15 3.23 24.28
N ILE A 209 3.57 4.01 23.37
CA ILE A 209 3.15 5.41 23.59
C ILE A 209 1.82 5.68 22.89
N GLU A 210 1.06 6.64 23.37
CA GLU A 210 -0.12 7.14 22.70
C GLU A 210 0.24 7.86 21.38
N PRO A 211 -0.64 7.83 20.37
CA PRO A 211 -0.42 8.50 19.07
C PRO A 211 0.05 9.95 19.20
N CYS A 212 -0.62 10.74 20.03
CA CYS A 212 -0.32 12.17 20.22
C CYS A 212 1.08 12.47 20.79
N HIS A 213 1.82 11.46 21.22
CA HIS A 213 3.16 11.59 21.80
C HIS A 213 4.28 11.10 20.84
N VAL A 214 3.96 10.69 19.63
CA VAL A 214 4.95 10.19 18.64
C VAL A 214 5.97 11.28 18.28
N ASN A 215 5.52 12.51 18.09
CA ASN A 215 6.40 13.65 17.83
C ASN A 215 7.35 13.93 18.99
N SER A 216 6.86 13.88 20.25
CA SER A 216 7.68 14.05 21.46
C SER A 216 8.70 12.91 21.62
N LEU A 217 8.33 11.68 21.28
CA LEU A 217 9.28 10.57 21.23
C LEU A 217 10.42 10.87 20.25
N LYS A 218 10.10 11.32 19.04
CA LYS A 218 11.10 11.71 18.03
C LYS A 218 11.89 12.95 18.47
N GLY A 219 11.30 13.84 19.23
CA GLY A 219 11.99 14.98 19.85
C GLY A 219 13.15 14.54 20.74
N LEU A 220 12.99 13.45 21.48
CA LEU A 220 14.04 12.90 22.33
C LEU A 220 14.96 11.93 21.61
N ALA A 221 14.41 10.93 20.89
CA ALA A 221 15.16 9.85 20.28
C ALA A 221 15.82 10.24 18.94
N GLY A 222 15.29 11.28 18.29
CA GLY A 222 15.59 11.61 16.91
C GLY A 222 14.92 10.69 15.92
N ASP A 223 15.14 10.97 14.64
CA ASP A 223 14.75 10.12 13.52
C ASP A 223 15.85 10.09 12.46
N LYS A 224 16.46 8.93 12.27
CA LYS A 224 17.56 8.77 11.31
C LYS A 224 17.08 8.86 9.86
N SER A 225 15.84 8.49 9.57
CA SER A 225 15.28 8.53 8.21
C SER A 225 15.15 9.97 7.70
N ASP A 226 14.82 10.90 8.61
CA ASP A 226 14.63 12.31 8.30
C ASP A 226 15.78 13.21 8.75
N ASN A 227 16.87 12.58 9.21
CA ASN A 227 18.03 13.28 9.73
C ASN A 227 17.69 14.22 10.92
N ILE A 228 16.72 13.80 11.74
CA ILE A 228 16.36 14.49 12.98
C ILE A 228 17.25 13.97 14.11
N THR A 229 17.97 14.87 14.75
CA THR A 229 19.05 14.51 15.68
C THR A 229 18.52 13.91 16.99
N GLY A 230 17.40 14.40 17.53
CA GLY A 230 16.99 14.13 18.89
C GLY A 230 17.97 14.72 19.91
N VAL A 231 17.94 14.22 21.13
CA VAL A 231 18.92 14.57 22.18
C VAL A 231 20.11 13.60 22.10
N PRO A 232 21.31 14.03 21.69
CA PRO A 232 22.46 13.16 21.62
C PRO A 232 22.73 12.45 22.95
N GLY A 233 22.75 11.11 22.92
CA GLY A 233 22.90 10.28 24.12
C GLY A 233 21.58 9.75 24.72
N VAL A 234 20.43 10.18 24.20
CA VAL A 234 19.12 9.64 24.56
C VAL A 234 18.64 8.69 23.45
N GLY A 235 18.64 7.39 23.74
CA GLY A 235 18.17 6.38 22.77
C GLY A 235 16.67 6.10 22.90
N ALA A 236 16.10 5.45 21.87
CA ALA A 236 14.66 5.16 21.78
C ALA A 236 14.07 4.49 23.04
N VAL A 237 14.77 3.51 23.64
CA VAL A 237 14.30 2.83 24.86
C VAL A 237 14.12 3.80 26.02
N SER A 238 15.05 4.73 26.23
CA SER A 238 14.94 5.73 27.27
C SER A 238 13.88 6.79 26.95
N ALA A 239 13.82 7.19 25.69
CA ALA A 239 12.83 8.16 25.19
C ALA A 239 11.39 7.66 25.39
N VAL A 240 11.09 6.40 25.00
CA VAL A 240 9.75 5.80 25.22
C VAL A 240 9.37 5.83 26.70
N LYS A 241 10.27 5.44 27.61
CA LYS A 241 10.00 5.43 29.05
C LYS A 241 9.74 6.82 29.61
N LEU A 242 10.51 7.80 29.15
CA LEU A 242 10.34 9.20 29.55
C LEU A 242 9.03 9.78 29.00
N ILE A 243 8.74 9.56 27.74
CA ILE A 243 7.50 10.07 27.13
C ILE A 243 6.28 9.37 27.72
N LYS A 244 6.36 8.07 28.02
CA LYS A 244 5.28 7.37 28.74
C LYS A 244 4.97 7.97 30.11
N GLU A 245 5.99 8.45 30.82
CA GLU A 245 5.86 9.07 32.15
C GLU A 245 5.38 10.51 32.07
N TYR A 246 6.00 11.33 31.20
CA TYR A 246 5.77 12.78 31.18
C TYR A 246 4.81 13.23 30.09
N GLY A 247 4.54 12.40 29.08
CA GLY A 247 3.70 12.68 27.90
C GLY A 247 4.45 13.46 26.84
N THR A 248 4.93 14.66 27.14
CA THR A 248 5.55 15.55 26.14
C THR A 248 6.96 15.97 26.54
N VAL A 249 7.74 16.42 25.56
CA VAL A 249 9.06 17.02 25.77
C VAL A 249 8.95 18.22 26.73
N GLU A 250 7.92 19.04 26.56
CA GLU A 250 7.68 20.21 27.41
C GLU A 250 7.53 19.81 28.89
N LYS A 251 6.62 18.88 29.21
CA LYS A 251 6.40 18.40 30.59
C LYS A 251 7.62 17.70 31.19
N LEU A 252 8.39 17.00 30.36
CA LEU A 252 9.65 16.42 30.81
C LEU A 252 10.61 17.53 31.24
N TYR A 253 10.78 18.60 30.45
CA TYR A 253 11.67 19.71 30.80
C TYR A 253 11.12 20.57 31.95
N GLU A 254 9.81 20.72 32.09
CA GLU A 254 9.21 21.32 33.29
C GLU A 254 9.62 20.57 34.57
N ALA A 255 9.72 19.24 34.50
CA ALA A 255 10.11 18.42 35.67
C ALA A 255 11.60 18.41 35.96
N ILE A 256 12.47 18.71 34.98
CA ILE A 256 13.93 18.62 35.15
C ILE A 256 14.65 19.97 35.11
N ASP A 257 14.02 21.01 34.60
CA ASP A 257 14.62 22.35 34.57
C ASP A 257 14.79 22.92 36.00
N ASN A 258 15.91 23.60 36.20
CA ASN A 258 16.21 24.27 37.44
C ASN A 258 16.29 23.37 38.69
N LEU A 259 16.55 22.09 38.56
CA LEU A 259 16.80 21.19 39.69
C LEU A 259 18.12 21.55 40.39
N ASP A 260 18.10 21.58 41.72
CA ASP A 260 19.32 21.58 42.50
C ASP A 260 19.93 20.16 42.53
N LYS A 261 21.11 20.02 43.12
CA LYS A 261 21.81 18.72 43.25
C LYS A 261 20.98 17.64 43.95
N ALA A 262 20.12 18.03 44.90
CA ALA A 262 19.26 17.11 45.63
C ALA A 262 18.11 16.64 44.72
N GLY A 263 17.48 17.55 43.95
CA GLY A 263 16.47 17.28 42.97
C GLY A 263 16.98 16.39 41.83
N GLU A 264 18.19 16.67 41.30
CA GLU A 264 18.81 15.80 40.29
C GLU A 264 19.05 14.37 40.80
N LYS A 265 19.45 14.22 42.07
CA LYS A 265 19.64 12.91 42.69
C LYS A 265 18.29 12.19 42.84
N ALA A 266 17.29 12.87 43.32
CA ALA A 266 15.95 12.31 43.52
C ALA A 266 15.33 11.85 42.21
N ILE A 267 15.42 12.64 41.14
CA ILE A 267 14.84 12.26 39.83
C ILE A 267 15.59 11.09 39.17
N LYS A 268 16.93 11.00 39.34
CA LYS A 268 17.73 9.86 38.89
C LYS A 268 17.32 8.57 39.60
N GLU A 269 17.08 8.63 40.92
CA GLU A 269 16.59 7.51 41.74
C GLU A 269 15.18 7.11 41.28
N TYR A 270 14.28 8.09 41.13
CA TYR A 270 12.92 7.87 40.61
C TYR A 270 12.94 7.17 39.25
N TRP A 271 13.69 7.67 38.26
CA TRP A 271 13.78 7.05 36.93
C TRP A 271 14.37 5.64 36.98
N LYS A 272 15.33 5.39 37.89
CA LYS A 272 15.90 4.06 38.06
C LYS A 272 14.87 3.08 38.64
N GLU A 273 14.13 3.48 39.66
CA GLU A 273 13.21 2.61 40.40
C GLU A 273 11.87 2.43 39.70
N LYS A 274 11.31 3.49 39.14
CA LYS A 274 9.97 3.49 38.56
C LYS A 274 9.97 3.24 37.05
N LEU A 275 10.96 3.79 36.35
CA LEU A 275 11.04 3.66 34.91
C LEU A 275 12.06 2.59 34.45
N ASP A 276 12.73 1.92 35.40
CA ASP A 276 13.79 0.95 35.12
C ASP A 276 14.84 1.51 34.12
N LEU A 277 15.23 2.78 34.33
CA LEU A 277 16.31 3.40 33.59
C LEU A 277 17.65 3.15 34.29
N LYS A 278 18.35 2.09 33.88
CA LYS A 278 19.65 1.71 34.48
C LYS A 278 20.72 2.79 34.35
N ARG A 279 20.66 3.58 33.29
CA ARG A 279 21.51 4.77 33.06
C ARG A 279 20.61 5.97 32.86
N SER A 280 20.71 6.93 33.77
CA SER A 280 19.93 8.16 33.69
C SER A 280 20.39 9.01 32.52
N PRO A 281 19.49 9.45 31.60
CA PRO A 281 19.82 10.35 30.52
C PRO A 281 19.88 11.82 30.95
N LEU A 282 19.68 12.16 32.22
CA LEU A 282 19.55 13.53 32.72
C LEU A 282 20.71 14.44 32.29
N ALA A 283 21.95 13.95 32.36
CA ALA A 283 23.13 14.74 31.97
C ALA A 283 23.12 15.12 30.48
N TYR A 284 22.51 14.28 29.58
CA TYR A 284 22.37 14.59 28.18
C TYR A 284 21.21 15.57 27.93
N LEU A 285 20.11 15.41 28.70
CA LEU A 285 18.95 16.29 28.60
C LEU A 285 19.26 17.72 29.09
N LEU A 286 20.06 17.85 30.14
CA LEU A 286 20.47 19.15 30.69
C LEU A 286 21.77 19.70 30.08
N LYS A 287 22.35 19.02 29.07
CA LYS A 287 23.55 19.52 28.39
C LYS A 287 23.23 20.81 27.64
N GLU A 288 24.07 21.85 27.88
CA GLU A 288 24.01 23.11 27.16
C GLU A 288 25.25 23.27 26.26
N SER A 289 25.06 23.92 25.12
CA SER A 289 26.14 24.29 24.21
C SER A 289 25.69 25.48 23.35
N ASP A 290 26.64 26.37 23.07
CA ASP A 290 26.43 27.50 22.16
C ASP A 290 26.66 27.10 20.71
N THR A 291 27.41 26.03 20.45
CA THR A 291 27.85 25.61 19.11
C THR A 291 27.24 24.29 18.65
N GLU A 292 26.77 23.45 19.57
CA GLU A 292 26.24 22.13 19.27
C GLU A 292 24.74 22.08 19.53
N LEU A 293 24.00 21.33 18.71
CA LEU A 293 22.58 21.02 18.92
C LEU A 293 22.48 19.87 19.95
N VAL A 294 22.27 20.24 21.23
CA VAL A 294 22.22 19.30 22.37
C VAL A 294 21.10 19.66 23.34
N GLY A 295 20.80 18.78 24.27
CA GLY A 295 19.89 19.02 25.39
C GLY A 295 18.53 19.54 24.97
N LYS A 296 18.04 20.55 25.71
CA LYS A 296 16.72 21.15 25.49
C LYS A 296 16.53 21.69 24.07
N LYS A 297 17.53 22.42 23.56
CA LYS A 297 17.46 22.97 22.18
C LYS A 297 17.27 21.87 21.15
N ALA A 298 18.00 20.76 21.29
CA ALA A 298 17.89 19.62 20.37
C ALA A 298 16.52 18.94 20.47
N ALA A 299 16.01 18.74 21.68
CA ALA A 299 14.71 18.11 21.89
C ALA A 299 13.56 18.88 21.23
N PHE A 300 13.47 20.18 21.52
CA PHE A 300 12.38 21.02 20.99
C PHE A 300 12.47 21.25 19.48
N LEU A 301 13.67 21.41 18.92
CA LEU A 301 13.84 21.51 17.48
C LEU A 301 13.43 20.19 16.80
N SER A 302 13.90 19.06 17.34
CA SER A 302 13.58 17.74 16.78
C SER A 302 12.09 17.42 16.87
N GLU A 303 11.43 17.72 17.98
CA GLU A 303 9.98 17.59 18.12
C GLU A 303 9.25 18.45 17.08
N LYS A 304 9.65 19.72 16.91
CA LYS A 304 9.06 20.63 15.92
C LYS A 304 9.22 20.12 14.49
N LEU A 305 10.36 19.53 14.14
CA LEU A 305 10.63 18.94 12.84
C LEU A 305 9.80 17.67 12.61
N ALA A 306 9.60 16.86 13.65
CA ALA A 306 8.82 15.62 13.60
C ALA A 306 7.31 15.85 13.65
N THR A 307 6.86 17.03 14.06
CA THR A 307 5.43 17.34 14.20
C THR A 307 4.81 17.59 12.85
N ILE A 308 3.79 16.79 12.52
CA ILE A 308 2.91 17.00 11.35
C ILE A 308 1.97 18.15 11.67
N LYS A 309 1.89 19.13 10.77
CA LYS A 309 0.93 20.24 10.90
C LYS A 309 -0.49 19.75 10.61
N THR A 310 -1.42 20.22 11.44
CA THR A 310 -2.84 19.89 11.33
C THR A 310 -3.73 21.14 11.25
N ASP A 311 -3.11 22.29 11.03
CA ASP A 311 -3.73 23.62 11.06
C ASP A 311 -3.62 24.37 9.73
N ILE A 312 -3.23 23.68 8.65
CA ILE A 312 -3.21 24.27 7.30
C ILE A 312 -4.66 24.55 6.87
N PRO A 313 -4.98 25.77 6.43
CA PRO A 313 -6.32 26.10 5.99
C PRO A 313 -6.74 25.29 4.75
N ILE A 314 -7.70 24.40 4.93
CA ILE A 314 -8.39 23.71 3.84
C ILE A 314 -9.71 24.48 3.60
N THR A 315 -9.86 25.08 2.45
CA THR A 315 -11.03 25.95 2.15
C THR A 315 -12.21 25.14 1.62
N GLU A 316 -11.94 24.09 0.89
CA GLU A 316 -12.92 23.27 0.21
C GLU A 316 -13.82 22.52 1.22
N PRO A 317 -15.13 22.43 0.92
CA PRO A 317 -16.05 21.59 1.69
C PRO A 317 -15.81 20.10 1.42
N LEU A 318 -16.28 19.23 2.31
CA LEU A 318 -16.12 17.78 2.18
C LEU A 318 -16.61 17.25 0.83
N GLU A 319 -17.73 17.76 0.32
CA GLU A 319 -18.32 17.35 -0.97
C GLU A 319 -17.39 17.56 -2.17
N HIS A 320 -16.43 18.49 -2.09
CA HIS A 320 -15.41 18.65 -3.12
C HIS A 320 -14.58 17.39 -3.33
N PHE A 321 -14.37 16.62 -2.28
CA PHE A 321 -13.55 15.40 -2.27
C PHE A 321 -14.36 14.12 -2.51
N ARG A 322 -15.63 14.23 -2.95
CA ARG A 322 -16.45 13.06 -3.28
C ARG A 322 -15.74 12.21 -4.32
N THR A 323 -15.62 10.92 -4.04
CA THR A 323 -14.95 9.97 -4.93
C THR A 323 -15.67 9.96 -6.28
N HIS A 324 -14.98 10.42 -7.30
CA HIS A 324 -15.44 10.45 -8.67
C HIS A 324 -14.27 10.17 -9.61
N ILE A 325 -14.52 9.36 -10.64
CA ILE A 325 -13.55 9.14 -11.72
C ILE A 325 -14.30 9.32 -13.05
N ASP A 326 -13.80 10.22 -13.88
CA ASP A 326 -14.23 10.30 -15.28
C ASP A 326 -13.69 9.08 -16.05
N LYS A 327 -14.54 8.09 -16.26
CA LYS A 327 -14.17 6.86 -16.95
C LYS A 327 -13.68 7.07 -18.38
N ALA A 328 -14.26 8.04 -19.10
CA ALA A 328 -13.86 8.31 -20.47
C ALA A 328 -12.46 8.96 -20.52
N ALA A 329 -12.19 9.89 -19.62
CA ALA A 329 -10.87 10.49 -19.45
C ALA A 329 -9.87 9.45 -18.93
N ALA A 330 -10.25 8.63 -17.95
CA ALA A 330 -9.41 7.55 -17.44
C ALA A 330 -9.01 6.56 -18.53
N GLN A 331 -9.94 6.14 -19.39
CA GLN A 331 -9.63 5.25 -20.52
C GLN A 331 -8.61 5.87 -21.48
N LYS A 332 -8.75 7.17 -21.78
CA LYS A 332 -7.77 7.88 -22.64
C LYS A 332 -6.37 7.90 -22.01
N GLU A 333 -6.27 8.09 -20.69
CA GLU A 333 -4.99 8.07 -19.98
C GLU A 333 -4.39 6.65 -19.97
N LEU A 334 -5.20 5.60 -19.75
CA LEU A 334 -4.75 4.21 -19.84
C LEU A 334 -4.25 3.87 -21.24
N ASP A 335 -4.96 4.30 -22.28
CA ASP A 335 -4.54 4.09 -23.68
C ASP A 335 -3.26 4.87 -24.01
N ARG A 336 -3.14 6.14 -23.52
CA ARG A 336 -1.92 6.97 -23.69
C ARG A 336 -0.69 6.32 -23.06
N LEU A 337 -0.87 5.67 -21.89
CA LEU A 337 0.19 4.99 -21.16
C LEU A 337 0.35 3.51 -21.56
N GLU A 338 -0.42 3.02 -22.53
CA GLU A 338 -0.39 1.64 -23.01
C GLU A 338 -0.72 0.60 -21.91
N PHE A 339 -1.61 0.95 -20.97
CA PHE A 339 -2.00 0.10 -19.84
C PHE A 339 -3.19 -0.81 -20.15
N HIS A 340 -3.03 -1.72 -21.11
CA HIS A 340 -4.10 -2.59 -21.59
C HIS A 340 -4.67 -3.59 -20.56
N SER A 341 -3.97 -3.83 -19.46
CA SER A 341 -4.40 -4.74 -18.40
C SER A 341 -5.07 -4.05 -17.19
N VAL A 342 -5.14 -2.73 -17.19
CA VAL A 342 -5.83 -1.97 -16.14
C VAL A 342 -7.29 -1.80 -16.54
N ARG A 343 -8.22 -2.15 -15.64
CA ARG A 343 -9.65 -2.10 -15.88
C ARG A 343 -10.34 -1.04 -15.05
N LEU A 344 -11.38 -0.43 -15.59
CA LEU A 344 -12.24 0.59 -14.97
C LEU A 344 -13.60 -0.02 -14.57
N ASP A 345 -13.57 -1.14 -13.82
CA ASP A 345 -14.74 -1.94 -13.44
C ASP A 345 -15.22 -1.71 -12.00
N PHE A 346 -14.90 -0.55 -11.41
CA PHE A 346 -15.21 -0.24 -10.02
C PHE A 346 -16.67 0.16 -9.75
N ASP A 347 -17.51 0.39 -10.79
CA ASP A 347 -18.95 0.63 -10.64
C ASP A 347 -19.79 -0.63 -10.97
N GLU A 348 -19.17 -1.68 -11.46
CA GLU A 348 -19.89 -2.93 -11.64
C GLU A 348 -20.16 -3.54 -10.28
N GLU A 349 -21.44 -3.68 -9.93
CA GLU A 349 -21.82 -4.65 -8.89
C GLU A 349 -21.16 -5.97 -9.30
N GLU A 350 -20.47 -6.62 -8.37
CA GLU A 350 -20.03 -7.99 -8.59
C GLU A 350 -21.26 -8.79 -9.00
N GLN A 351 -21.48 -8.96 -10.30
CA GLN A 351 -22.28 -10.06 -10.74
C GLN A 351 -21.53 -11.29 -10.21
N PRO A 352 -22.18 -12.11 -9.39
CA PRO A 352 -21.54 -13.30 -8.86
C PRO A 352 -20.83 -13.95 -10.03
N SER A 353 -19.51 -14.13 -9.89
CA SER A 353 -18.73 -14.68 -11.01
C SER A 353 -19.43 -15.97 -11.39
N VAL A 354 -19.61 -16.21 -12.68
CA VAL A 354 -20.25 -17.45 -13.15
C VAL A 354 -19.54 -18.67 -12.55
N PHE A 355 -18.28 -18.48 -12.14
CA PHE A 355 -17.46 -19.47 -11.43
C PHE A 355 -17.92 -19.77 -9.99
N GLU A 356 -18.58 -18.86 -9.26
CA GLU A 356 -19.12 -19.13 -7.92
C GLU A 356 -20.36 -20.02 -7.95
N THR A 357 -21.02 -20.12 -9.09
CA THR A 357 -22.19 -20.96 -9.30
C THR A 357 -21.91 -22.20 -10.14
N LEU A 358 -20.66 -22.41 -10.59
CA LEU A 358 -20.30 -23.54 -11.41
C LEU A 358 -20.11 -24.79 -10.54
N GLU A 359 -20.97 -25.78 -10.67
CA GLU A 359 -20.78 -27.10 -10.09
C GLU A 359 -19.72 -27.84 -10.91
N LEU A 360 -18.52 -28.00 -10.33
CA LEU A 360 -17.39 -28.69 -11.00
C LEU A 360 -17.39 -30.18 -10.62
N GLU A 361 -17.45 -31.05 -11.62
CA GLU A 361 -17.36 -32.49 -11.49
C GLU A 361 -16.09 -33.00 -12.17
N ARG A 362 -15.35 -33.84 -11.46
CA ARG A 362 -14.15 -34.48 -11.99
C ARG A 362 -14.50 -35.89 -12.42
N VAL A 363 -14.36 -36.19 -13.71
CA VAL A 363 -14.73 -37.44 -14.34
C VAL A 363 -13.47 -38.29 -14.61
N GLU A 364 -13.27 -39.34 -13.82
CA GLU A 364 -12.05 -40.19 -13.87
C GLU A 364 -12.33 -41.60 -14.44
N ASP A 365 -13.58 -41.99 -14.56
CA ASP A 365 -13.99 -43.26 -15.16
C ASP A 365 -14.31 -43.10 -16.64
N MET A 366 -13.83 -44.04 -17.44
CA MET A 366 -14.01 -44.00 -18.89
C MET A 366 -15.47 -44.15 -19.33
N ASN A 367 -16.27 -45.03 -18.66
CA ASN A 367 -17.68 -45.21 -19.01
C ASN A 367 -18.50 -43.99 -18.65
N GLU A 368 -18.22 -43.40 -17.47
CA GLU A 368 -18.82 -42.16 -17.02
C GLU A 368 -18.49 -41.01 -18.00
N SER A 369 -17.25 -40.94 -18.50
CA SER A 369 -16.84 -39.97 -19.53
C SER A 369 -17.72 -40.02 -20.75
N PHE A 370 -18.01 -41.21 -21.26
CA PHE A 370 -18.93 -41.39 -22.44
C PHE A 370 -20.37 -40.97 -22.14
N GLU A 371 -20.86 -41.22 -20.91
CA GLU A 371 -22.19 -40.79 -20.50
C GLU A 371 -22.30 -39.28 -20.41
N VAL A 372 -21.30 -38.62 -19.80
CA VAL A 372 -21.23 -37.15 -19.71
C VAL A 372 -21.12 -36.52 -21.09
N ILE A 373 -20.25 -37.01 -21.99
CA ILE A 373 -20.13 -36.52 -23.36
C ILE A 373 -21.44 -36.67 -24.10
N ARG A 374 -22.12 -37.82 -23.96
CA ARG A 374 -23.44 -38.03 -24.59
C ARG A 374 -24.50 -37.05 -24.11
N ALA A 375 -24.44 -36.66 -22.82
CA ALA A 375 -25.32 -35.63 -22.29
C ALA A 375 -24.98 -34.24 -22.84
N LEU A 376 -23.69 -33.87 -22.87
CA LEU A 376 -23.19 -32.60 -23.37
C LEU A 376 -23.47 -32.37 -24.86
N LYS A 377 -23.53 -33.44 -25.69
CA LYS A 377 -23.91 -33.35 -27.12
C LYS A 377 -25.33 -32.85 -27.37
N LYS A 378 -26.18 -32.79 -26.33
CA LYS A 378 -27.53 -32.22 -26.42
C LYS A 378 -27.57 -30.72 -26.20
N GLU A 379 -26.48 -30.18 -25.67
CA GLU A 379 -26.36 -28.76 -25.37
C GLU A 379 -26.08 -27.93 -26.63
N LYS A 380 -26.70 -26.74 -26.70
CA LYS A 380 -26.52 -25.83 -27.86
C LYS A 380 -25.26 -25.00 -27.73
N THR A 381 -24.82 -24.72 -26.52
CA THR A 381 -23.70 -23.85 -26.24
C THR A 381 -22.81 -24.54 -25.23
N LEU A 382 -21.53 -24.66 -25.57
CA LEU A 382 -20.51 -25.28 -24.74
C LEU A 382 -19.30 -24.34 -24.58
N GLY A 383 -18.65 -24.39 -23.44
CA GLY A 383 -17.28 -23.88 -23.22
C GLY A 383 -16.31 -25.05 -23.17
N LEU A 384 -15.20 -25.01 -23.91
CA LEU A 384 -14.22 -26.09 -23.92
C LEU A 384 -12.79 -25.53 -23.79
N SER A 385 -11.96 -26.16 -22.98
CA SER A 385 -10.54 -25.84 -22.85
C SER A 385 -9.73 -27.11 -22.59
N PHE A 386 -8.54 -27.18 -23.20
CA PHE A 386 -7.54 -28.19 -22.83
C PHE A 386 -6.60 -27.62 -21.76
N ALA A 387 -6.20 -28.48 -20.82
CA ALA A 387 -5.17 -28.24 -19.85
C ALA A 387 -3.85 -28.90 -20.29
N GLY A 388 -2.73 -28.21 -20.11
CA GLY A 388 -1.40 -28.70 -20.48
C GLY A 388 -0.73 -27.83 -21.56
N THR A 389 0.25 -28.40 -22.24
CA THR A 389 0.95 -27.79 -23.38
C THR A 389 0.48 -28.42 -24.69
N LYS A 390 0.86 -27.81 -25.82
CA LYS A 390 0.48 -28.36 -27.17
C LYS A 390 1.00 -29.80 -27.40
N ASP A 391 2.11 -30.18 -26.79
CA ASP A 391 2.77 -31.47 -26.93
C ASP A 391 2.44 -32.44 -25.76
N ASN A 392 1.59 -32.03 -24.81
CA ASN A 392 1.23 -32.84 -23.65
C ASN A 392 -0.08 -32.34 -23.03
N ILE A 393 -1.19 -32.90 -23.45
CA ILE A 393 -2.52 -32.62 -22.87
C ILE A 393 -2.63 -33.40 -21.55
N VAL A 394 -2.90 -32.71 -20.45
CA VAL A 394 -3.10 -33.33 -19.13
C VAL A 394 -4.57 -33.45 -18.74
N GLY A 395 -5.47 -32.84 -19.52
CA GLY A 395 -6.91 -32.93 -19.30
C GLY A 395 -7.71 -32.01 -20.21
N MET A 396 -9.02 -32.15 -20.15
CA MET A 396 -10.00 -31.34 -20.88
C MET A 396 -11.09 -30.87 -19.90
N ALA A 397 -11.46 -29.61 -19.98
CA ALA A 397 -12.59 -29.06 -19.25
C ALA A 397 -13.70 -28.69 -20.24
N VAL A 398 -14.95 -29.04 -19.89
CA VAL A 398 -16.14 -28.68 -20.67
C VAL A 398 -17.17 -28.08 -19.73
N ALA A 399 -17.77 -26.96 -20.12
CA ALA A 399 -18.82 -26.29 -19.37
C ALA A 399 -20.10 -26.17 -20.19
N ALA A 400 -21.25 -26.41 -19.53
CA ALA A 400 -22.60 -26.27 -20.07
C ALA A 400 -23.51 -25.64 -19.02
N GLY A 401 -23.97 -24.41 -19.23
CA GLY A 401 -24.76 -23.67 -18.25
C GLY A 401 -23.98 -23.47 -16.94
N THR A 402 -24.49 -23.97 -15.82
CA THR A 402 -23.87 -23.88 -14.47
C THR A 402 -23.05 -25.12 -14.10
N LYS A 403 -22.90 -26.10 -15.01
CA LYS A 403 -22.13 -27.31 -14.77
C LYS A 403 -20.82 -27.31 -15.56
N GLY A 404 -19.75 -27.70 -14.91
CA GLY A 404 -18.44 -27.90 -15.50
C GLY A 404 -17.96 -29.33 -15.23
N TYR A 405 -17.33 -29.91 -16.22
CA TYR A 405 -16.75 -31.26 -16.15
C TYR A 405 -15.26 -31.19 -16.49
N TYR A 406 -14.44 -31.82 -15.68
CA TYR A 406 -13.02 -31.94 -15.94
C TYR A 406 -12.63 -33.42 -16.13
N PHE A 407 -12.07 -33.71 -17.29
CA PHE A 407 -11.61 -35.02 -17.70
C PHE A 407 -10.08 -35.03 -17.65
N PRO A 408 -9.43 -35.58 -16.61
CA PRO A 408 -7.97 -35.69 -16.55
C PRO A 408 -7.48 -36.80 -17.49
N VAL A 409 -6.27 -36.66 -18.03
CA VAL A 409 -5.57 -37.77 -18.68
C VAL A 409 -5.10 -38.72 -17.59
N ILE A 410 -5.86 -39.79 -17.38
CA ILE A 410 -5.62 -40.79 -16.32
C ILE A 410 -6.22 -42.13 -16.74
N ASN A 411 -5.59 -43.24 -16.35
CA ASN A 411 -6.05 -44.60 -16.64
C ASN A 411 -6.31 -44.79 -18.16
N PHE A 412 -7.56 -45.02 -18.56
CA PHE A 412 -7.98 -45.25 -19.95
C PHE A 412 -8.46 -43.97 -20.66
N ILE A 413 -8.49 -42.83 -19.95
CA ILE A 413 -8.75 -41.51 -20.53
C ILE A 413 -7.44 -40.97 -21.09
N THR A 414 -7.24 -41.10 -22.39
CA THR A 414 -6.03 -40.71 -23.11
C THR A 414 -6.21 -39.36 -23.82
N GLU A 415 -5.11 -38.76 -24.26
CA GLU A 415 -5.12 -37.52 -25.04
C GLU A 415 -5.96 -37.68 -26.31
N ASP A 416 -5.81 -38.79 -27.03
CA ASP A 416 -6.59 -39.10 -28.24
C ASP A 416 -8.09 -39.23 -27.95
N LEU A 417 -8.44 -39.80 -26.80
CA LEU A 417 -9.85 -39.89 -26.41
C LEU A 417 -10.43 -38.48 -26.13
N LEU A 418 -9.69 -37.60 -25.45
CA LEU A 418 -10.13 -36.25 -25.15
C LEU A 418 -10.26 -35.39 -26.41
N THR A 419 -9.34 -35.50 -27.35
CA THR A 419 -9.44 -34.81 -28.65
C THR A 419 -10.58 -35.34 -29.47
N GLY A 420 -10.85 -36.66 -29.46
CA GLY A 420 -12.03 -37.25 -30.06
C GLY A 420 -13.35 -36.74 -29.44
N PHE A 421 -13.41 -36.60 -28.13
CA PHE A 421 -14.57 -36.00 -27.45
C PHE A 421 -14.77 -34.53 -27.85
N ALA A 422 -13.70 -33.76 -27.96
CA ALA A 422 -13.76 -32.38 -28.40
C ALA A 422 -14.30 -32.25 -29.86
N ASP A 423 -13.87 -33.13 -30.78
CA ASP A 423 -14.39 -33.21 -32.16
C ASP A 423 -15.90 -33.52 -32.15
N GLU A 424 -16.35 -34.52 -31.37
CA GLU A 424 -17.75 -34.85 -31.25
C GLU A 424 -18.61 -33.73 -30.71
N LEU A 425 -18.12 -33.04 -29.68
CA LEU A 425 -18.82 -31.91 -29.10
C LEU A 425 -18.86 -30.71 -30.06
N ALA A 426 -17.77 -30.41 -30.73
CA ALA A 426 -17.70 -29.36 -31.75
C ALA A 426 -18.67 -29.62 -32.93
N ALA A 427 -18.83 -30.87 -33.32
CA ALA A 427 -19.76 -31.25 -34.39
C ALA A 427 -21.24 -31.20 -33.98
N SER A 428 -21.53 -31.32 -32.67
CA SER A 428 -22.91 -31.41 -32.15
C SER A 428 -23.47 -30.07 -31.65
N CYS A 429 -22.62 -29.16 -31.08
CA CYS A 429 -23.08 -27.89 -30.52
C CYS A 429 -23.24 -26.81 -31.62
N LYS A 430 -24.13 -25.83 -31.34
CA LYS A 430 -24.31 -24.65 -32.21
C LYS A 430 -23.23 -23.61 -32.03
N THR A 431 -22.75 -23.47 -30.80
CA THR A 431 -21.76 -22.46 -30.41
C THR A 431 -20.79 -23.08 -29.41
N MET A 432 -19.50 -22.98 -29.68
CA MET A 432 -18.44 -23.40 -28.78
C MET A 432 -17.54 -22.20 -28.42
N TYR A 433 -17.36 -21.94 -27.14
CA TYR A 433 -16.43 -20.93 -26.61
C TYR A 433 -15.14 -21.62 -26.24
N VAL A 434 -14.03 -21.10 -26.74
CA VAL A 434 -12.67 -21.55 -26.37
C VAL A 434 -11.81 -20.37 -25.98
N PRO A 435 -10.95 -20.49 -24.96
CA PRO A 435 -10.14 -19.37 -24.44
C PRO A 435 -9.16 -18.83 -25.49
N ASP A 436 -8.55 -19.73 -26.27
CA ASP A 436 -7.62 -19.42 -27.36
C ASP A 436 -7.94 -20.31 -28.58
N ALA A 437 -8.58 -19.71 -29.56
CA ALA A 437 -8.98 -20.44 -30.77
C ALA A 437 -7.79 -20.99 -31.57
N LYS A 438 -6.65 -20.28 -31.56
CA LYS A 438 -5.44 -20.72 -32.26
C LYS A 438 -4.83 -21.94 -31.57
N GLN A 439 -4.70 -21.89 -30.25
CA GLN A 439 -4.20 -23.00 -29.46
C GLN A 439 -5.15 -24.21 -29.56
N PHE A 440 -6.45 -23.99 -29.48
CA PHE A 440 -7.46 -25.05 -29.64
C PHE A 440 -7.34 -25.75 -30.98
N LEU A 441 -7.23 -24.99 -32.08
CA LEU A 441 -7.06 -25.56 -33.44
C LEU A 441 -5.75 -26.36 -33.58
N HIS A 442 -4.67 -25.95 -32.93
CA HIS A 442 -3.43 -26.72 -32.90
C HIS A 442 -3.63 -28.09 -32.22
N TYR A 443 -4.28 -28.12 -31.04
CA TYR A 443 -4.60 -29.40 -30.39
C TYR A 443 -5.43 -30.33 -31.30
N MET A 444 -6.38 -29.76 -32.02
CA MET A 444 -7.25 -30.54 -32.89
C MET A 444 -6.59 -31.01 -34.18
N THR A 445 -5.52 -30.35 -34.66
CA THR A 445 -4.83 -30.69 -35.89
C THR A 445 -3.61 -31.59 -35.68
N ASP A 446 -2.91 -31.46 -34.56
CA ASP A 446 -1.68 -32.21 -34.29
C ASP A 446 -1.96 -33.64 -33.81
N HIS A 447 -3.22 -33.94 -33.43
CA HIS A 447 -3.70 -35.29 -33.03
C HIS A 447 -4.61 -35.98 -34.07
N LYS A 448 -4.60 -35.51 -35.33
CA LYS A 448 -5.18 -36.17 -36.50
C LYS A 448 -4.07 -36.76 -37.35
#